data_620651b9ff91b56f104c577ab1ed2360
#
_entry.id   620651b9ff91b56f104c577ab1ed2360
#
_cell.length_a   1.000
_cell.length_b   1.000
_cell.length_c   1.000
_cell.angle_alpha   90.00
_cell.angle_beta   90.00
_cell.angle_gamma   90.00
#
_symmetry.space_group_name_H-M   'P 1'
#
loop_
_entity.id
_entity.type
_entity.pdbx_description
1 polymer ?
#
loop_
_entity_poly.entity_id
_entity_poly.type
_entity_poly.pdbx_seq_one_letter_code
_entity_poly.pdbx_strand_id
1 'polypeptide(L)'
;ANIARRTYKWNNTGTVYSETATPTLSISGSASLSGNQIKFTSNESVLARSATLTASYVGLSKTVTITQQAGAKVYSAWSAWTVSISASTQTIAASGGSSTITTNASRSRTWTWNGVGTTHTDTETATPTLSGSAGGFTLSGKTVTASNNTTTNSRSITITATSNSVSKSITITQSAGAKVYGNWSSWTVNISADKTSIGATGGTATISTSASRTRSYTWNGVAGSGGTETGNGSPTLSKISGDGSWANPKVTYGNNTSTSSKSTIIRATIDSTTKDITIS
;
A
#
# COMPACT_ATOMS: atom_id res chain seq x y z
N ALA A 1 40.34 -62.85 -5.55
CA ALA A 1 39.99 -64.03 -6.30
C ALA A 1 38.96 -64.83 -5.52
N ASN A 2 37.85 -65.24 -6.18
CA ASN A 2 36.79 -66.06 -5.59
C ASN A 2 37.15 -67.52 -5.76
N ILE A 3 37.99 -68.04 -4.86
CA ILE A 3 38.46 -69.38 -4.90
C ILE A 3 38.15 -70.11 -3.60
N ALA A 4 37.34 -71.14 -3.63
CA ALA A 4 37.24 -72.10 -2.57
C ALA A 4 38.34 -73.18 -2.78
N ARG A 5 39.03 -73.56 -1.71
CA ARG A 5 40.13 -74.54 -1.76
C ARG A 5 39.88 -75.60 -0.72
N ARG A 6 39.99 -76.85 -1.12
CA ARG A 6 40.09 -78.00 -0.21
C ARG A 6 41.34 -78.78 -0.47
N THR A 7 41.81 -79.39 0.58
CA THR A 7 42.95 -80.37 0.52
C THR A 7 42.47 -81.70 0.94
N TYR A 8 43.03 -82.71 0.34
CA TYR A 8 42.75 -84.13 0.69
C TYR A 8 43.99 -84.98 0.49
N LYS A 9 43.99 -86.17 1.14
CA LYS A 9 44.95 -87.25 0.89
C LYS A 9 44.19 -88.49 0.61
N TRP A 10 44.78 -89.36 -0.26
CA TRP A 10 44.23 -90.69 -0.48
C TRP A 10 44.49 -91.51 0.76
N ASN A 11 43.48 -92.24 1.27
CA ASN A 11 43.54 -93.07 2.45
C ASN A 11 44.27 -92.46 3.68
N ASN A 12 44.17 -91.14 3.81
CA ASN A 12 44.79 -90.37 4.87
C ASN A 12 46.33 -90.46 4.94
N THR A 13 46.97 -90.97 3.90
CA THR A 13 48.44 -91.04 3.82
C THR A 13 48.98 -90.48 2.54
N GLY A 14 50.26 -90.13 2.49
CA GLY A 14 50.97 -89.69 1.30
C GLY A 14 50.72 -88.16 0.97
N THR A 15 50.78 -87.86 -0.34
CA THR A 15 50.75 -86.51 -0.89
C THR A 15 49.44 -85.81 -0.62
N VAL A 16 49.50 -84.52 -0.27
CA VAL A 16 48.37 -83.63 -0.12
C VAL A 16 47.99 -83.06 -1.51
N TYR A 17 46.78 -83.30 -1.88
CA TYR A 17 46.22 -82.73 -3.10
C TYR A 17 45.36 -81.53 -2.74
N SER A 18 45.22 -80.56 -3.66
CA SER A 18 44.35 -79.44 -3.51
C SER A 18 43.46 -79.24 -4.73
N GLU A 19 42.23 -78.97 -4.49
CA GLU A 19 41.25 -78.59 -5.50
C GLU A 19 40.77 -77.16 -5.27
N THR A 20 40.51 -76.45 -6.32
CA THR A 20 39.94 -75.11 -6.30
C THR A 20 38.60 -75.16 -7.04
N ALA A 21 37.67 -74.39 -6.55
CA ALA A 21 36.36 -74.21 -7.18
C ALA A 21 35.96 -72.73 -7.09
N THR A 22 35.07 -72.29 -7.94
CA THR A 22 34.52 -70.95 -7.94
C THR A 22 33.25 -70.90 -7.08
N PRO A 23 33.22 -70.18 -5.93
CA PRO A 23 32.03 -70.04 -5.13
C PRO A 23 30.94 -69.21 -5.87
N THR A 24 29.70 -69.53 -5.57
CA THR A 24 28.59 -68.66 -5.94
C THR A 24 28.61 -67.42 -5.07
N LEU A 25 28.49 -66.27 -5.70
CA LEU A 25 28.41 -64.94 -5.01
C LEU A 25 26.98 -64.48 -4.91
N SER A 26 26.61 -63.98 -3.76
CA SER A 26 25.35 -63.23 -3.52
C SER A 26 25.62 -62.01 -2.71
N ILE A 27 24.77 -61.01 -2.86
CA ILE A 27 24.86 -59.73 -2.12
C ILE A 27 23.53 -59.41 -1.49
N SER A 28 23.58 -58.85 -0.28
CA SER A 28 22.44 -58.29 0.42
C SER A 28 22.76 -56.88 0.88
N GLY A 29 21.71 -56.02 1.06
CA GLY A 29 21.88 -54.64 1.49
C GLY A 29 21.86 -53.64 0.33
N SER A 30 22.62 -52.53 0.44
CA SER A 30 22.48 -51.34 -0.38
C SER A 30 23.28 -51.33 -1.68
N ALA A 31 23.80 -52.49 -2.14
CA ALA A 31 24.57 -52.57 -3.39
C ALA A 31 24.02 -53.65 -4.32
N SER A 32 24.38 -53.57 -5.57
CA SER A 32 24.14 -54.62 -6.58
C SER A 32 25.44 -55.34 -6.92
N LEU A 33 25.30 -56.62 -7.35
CA LEU A 33 26.39 -57.45 -7.81
C LEU A 33 26.24 -57.73 -9.30
N SER A 34 27.28 -57.45 -10.08
CA SER A 34 27.35 -57.80 -11.50
C SER A 34 28.66 -58.54 -11.76
N GLY A 35 28.55 -59.83 -11.99
CA GLY A 35 29.72 -60.71 -12.02
C GLY A 35 30.49 -60.66 -10.70
N ASN A 36 31.75 -60.21 -10.75
CA ASN A 36 32.62 -60.04 -9.59
C ASN A 36 32.70 -58.54 -9.10
N GLN A 37 31.85 -57.66 -9.61
CA GLN A 37 31.84 -56.25 -9.25
C GLN A 37 30.65 -55.89 -8.36
N ILE A 38 30.93 -55.22 -7.26
CA ILE A 38 29.96 -54.67 -6.37
C ILE A 38 29.78 -53.19 -6.73
N LYS A 39 28.55 -52.78 -6.99
CA LYS A 39 28.20 -51.40 -7.36
C LYS A 39 27.25 -50.80 -6.35
N PHE A 40 27.68 -49.69 -5.75
CA PHE A 40 26.81 -48.77 -5.00
C PHE A 40 26.38 -47.63 -5.92
N THR A 41 25.15 -47.21 -5.79
CA THR A 41 24.68 -45.90 -6.33
C THR A 41 25.18 -44.79 -5.44
N SER A 42 25.00 -43.50 -5.83
CA SER A 42 25.29 -42.38 -4.97
C SER A 42 24.53 -42.50 -3.64
N ASN A 43 25.22 -42.25 -2.51
CA ASN A 43 24.58 -42.23 -1.21
C ASN A 43 23.99 -40.82 -0.96
N GLU A 44 22.68 -40.72 -1.08
CA GLU A 44 21.92 -39.46 -0.86
C GLU A 44 21.32 -39.41 0.56
N SER A 45 22.09 -39.87 1.54
CA SER A 45 21.75 -39.88 2.96
C SER A 45 22.94 -39.46 3.80
N VAL A 46 22.68 -38.80 4.90
CA VAL A 46 23.69 -38.44 5.91
C VAL A 46 24.15 -39.63 6.76
N LEU A 47 23.64 -40.84 6.48
CA LEU A 47 24.02 -42.07 7.14
C LEU A 47 24.83 -42.95 6.19
N ALA A 48 25.89 -43.58 6.70
CA ALA A 48 26.60 -44.63 5.98
C ALA A 48 25.67 -45.83 5.75
N ARG A 49 25.87 -46.53 4.64
CA ARG A 49 25.13 -47.75 4.33
C ARG A 49 26.08 -48.87 3.96
N SER A 50 25.62 -50.11 4.09
CA SER A 50 26.48 -51.28 3.84
C SER A 50 25.77 -52.33 2.97
N ALA A 51 26.59 -53.17 2.38
CA ALA A 51 26.17 -54.42 1.72
C ALA A 51 27.05 -55.55 2.19
N THR A 52 26.48 -56.74 2.31
CA THR A 52 27.18 -57.97 2.67
C THR A 52 27.28 -58.85 1.47
N LEU A 53 28.50 -59.07 1.02
CA LEU A 53 28.80 -60.09 0.00
C LEU A 53 29.00 -61.44 0.67
N THR A 54 28.31 -62.45 0.17
CA THR A 54 28.43 -63.85 0.60
C THR A 54 28.98 -64.67 -0.54
N ALA A 55 30.05 -65.41 -0.29
CA ALA A 55 30.60 -66.42 -1.16
C ALA A 55 30.28 -67.83 -0.60
N SER A 56 29.59 -68.68 -1.35
CA SER A 56 29.09 -69.96 -0.90
C SER A 56 29.57 -71.10 -1.83
N TYR A 57 30.00 -72.20 -1.24
CA TYR A 57 30.36 -73.40 -1.96
C TYR A 57 30.16 -74.67 -1.08
N VAL A 58 29.34 -75.61 -1.52
CA VAL A 58 29.11 -76.90 -0.84
C VAL A 58 28.89 -76.76 0.67
N GLY A 59 27.88 -75.97 1.07
CA GLY A 59 27.52 -75.82 2.47
C GLY A 59 28.44 -74.88 3.31
N LEU A 60 29.54 -74.40 2.76
CA LEU A 60 30.44 -73.48 3.37
C LEU A 60 30.16 -72.05 2.85
N SER A 61 30.22 -71.06 3.72
CA SER A 61 30.08 -69.64 3.32
C SER A 61 31.08 -68.74 4.05
N LYS A 62 31.44 -67.68 3.38
CA LYS A 62 32.21 -66.52 3.93
C LYS A 62 31.55 -65.23 3.51
N THR A 63 31.52 -64.30 4.41
CA THR A 63 30.93 -62.99 4.19
C THR A 63 31.97 -61.87 4.33
N VAL A 64 31.76 -60.81 3.57
CA VAL A 64 32.46 -59.53 3.76
C VAL A 64 31.46 -58.38 3.70
N THR A 65 31.53 -57.52 4.65
CA THR A 65 30.70 -56.29 4.66
C THR A 65 31.49 -55.12 4.07
N ILE A 66 30.87 -54.44 3.14
CA ILE A 66 31.41 -53.25 2.47
C ILE A 66 30.54 -52.09 2.85
N THR A 67 31.13 -51.05 3.38
CA THR A 67 30.44 -49.85 3.81
C THR A 67 30.69 -48.72 2.82
N GLN A 68 29.63 -48.10 2.35
CA GLN A 68 29.66 -46.81 1.64
C GLN A 68 29.50 -45.70 2.66
N GLN A 69 30.38 -44.71 2.61
CA GLN A 69 30.31 -43.55 3.50
C GLN A 69 29.01 -42.79 3.34
N ALA A 70 28.66 -42.01 4.39
CA ALA A 70 27.57 -41.07 4.36
C ALA A 70 27.74 -40.08 3.19
N GLY A 71 26.63 -39.69 2.57
CA GLY A 71 26.61 -38.61 1.61
C GLY A 71 26.74 -37.25 2.31
N ALA A 72 27.23 -36.27 1.58
CA ALA A 72 27.33 -34.89 2.05
C ALA A 72 26.57 -33.93 1.10
N LYS A 73 25.86 -32.97 1.67
CA LYS A 73 25.28 -31.87 0.90
C LYS A 73 26.38 -30.87 0.54
N VAL A 74 26.53 -30.59 -0.74
CA VAL A 74 27.45 -29.57 -1.27
C VAL A 74 26.60 -28.36 -1.69
N TYR A 75 26.80 -27.26 -1.00
CA TYR A 75 26.00 -26.03 -1.17
C TYR A 75 26.70 -25.02 -2.07
N SER A 76 25.92 -24.31 -2.89
CA SER A 76 26.34 -23.06 -3.50
C SER A 76 26.36 -21.94 -2.43
N ALA A 77 26.91 -20.80 -2.79
CA ALA A 77 26.68 -19.58 -2.02
C ALA A 77 25.18 -19.20 -2.05
N TRP A 78 24.72 -18.49 -1.03
CA TRP A 78 23.41 -17.86 -1.03
C TRP A 78 23.34 -16.79 -2.11
N SER A 79 22.18 -16.66 -2.79
CA SER A 79 21.88 -15.49 -3.61
C SER A 79 21.83 -14.23 -2.74
N ALA A 80 21.91 -13.06 -3.37
CA ALA A 80 21.54 -11.82 -2.69
C ALA A 80 20.07 -11.88 -2.22
N TRP A 81 19.74 -11.14 -1.17
CA TRP A 81 18.37 -10.94 -0.73
C TRP A 81 17.57 -10.18 -1.78
N THR A 82 16.32 -10.56 -1.95
CA THR A 82 15.32 -9.83 -2.74
C THR A 82 14.22 -9.36 -1.80
N VAL A 83 13.78 -8.11 -1.94
CA VAL A 83 12.65 -7.54 -1.21
C VAL A 83 11.54 -7.23 -2.20
N SER A 84 10.32 -7.61 -1.87
CA SER A 84 9.12 -7.22 -2.61
C SER A 84 8.19 -6.41 -1.71
N ILE A 85 7.48 -5.45 -2.30
CA ILE A 85 6.47 -4.62 -1.66
C ILE A 85 5.34 -4.39 -2.65
N SER A 86 4.11 -4.47 -2.17
CA SER A 86 2.89 -4.14 -2.91
C SER A 86 1.86 -3.53 -1.96
N ALA A 87 0.85 -2.89 -2.50
CA ALA A 87 -0.25 -2.30 -1.75
C ALA A 87 -1.59 -2.78 -2.32
N SER A 88 -2.61 -2.95 -1.48
CA SER A 88 -3.97 -3.32 -1.91
C SER A 88 -4.58 -2.25 -2.84
N THR A 89 -4.21 -1.01 -2.64
CA THR A 89 -4.46 0.11 -3.57
C THR A 89 -3.33 1.12 -3.48
N GLN A 90 -2.95 1.72 -4.60
CA GLN A 90 -1.99 2.83 -4.65
C GLN A 90 -2.68 4.20 -4.74
N THR A 91 -4.01 4.21 -4.83
CA THR A 91 -4.79 5.45 -4.85
C THR A 91 -5.87 5.36 -3.77
N ILE A 92 -5.89 6.35 -2.88
CA ILE A 92 -6.89 6.52 -1.84
C ILE A 92 -7.78 7.70 -2.22
N ALA A 93 -9.09 7.58 -1.97
CA ALA A 93 -10.03 8.66 -2.24
C ALA A 93 -9.71 9.92 -1.41
N ALA A 94 -10.13 11.09 -1.89
CA ALA A 94 -9.97 12.36 -1.20
C ALA A 94 -10.61 12.36 0.19
N SER A 95 -11.75 11.70 0.38
CA SER A 95 -12.45 11.57 1.67
C SER A 95 -11.69 10.77 2.73
N GLY A 96 -10.58 10.14 2.36
CA GLY A 96 -9.79 9.26 3.22
C GLY A 96 -10.01 7.78 2.91
N GLY A 97 -9.31 6.94 3.65
CA GLY A 97 -9.36 5.50 3.49
C GLY A 97 -8.04 4.83 3.88
N SER A 98 -7.90 3.55 3.59
CA SER A 98 -6.70 2.79 3.93
C SER A 98 -6.22 1.89 2.80
N SER A 99 -4.93 1.55 2.85
CA SER A 99 -4.28 0.57 1.98
C SER A 99 -3.43 -0.37 2.81
N THR A 100 -3.53 -1.67 2.53
CA THR A 100 -2.73 -2.70 3.20
C THR A 100 -1.47 -2.98 2.39
N ILE A 101 -0.33 -2.99 3.07
CA ILE A 101 0.99 -3.26 2.50
C ILE A 101 1.33 -4.74 2.66
N THR A 102 1.70 -5.39 1.57
CA THR A 102 2.21 -6.76 1.57
C THR A 102 3.70 -6.73 1.23
N THR A 103 4.50 -7.42 2.03
CA THR A 103 5.95 -7.50 1.83
C THR A 103 6.46 -8.91 1.98
N ASN A 104 7.53 -9.22 1.25
CA ASN A 104 8.30 -10.44 1.41
C ASN A 104 9.78 -10.15 1.19
N ALA A 105 10.65 -10.84 1.90
CA ALA A 105 12.07 -10.91 1.59
C ALA A 105 12.51 -12.35 1.53
N SER A 106 13.31 -12.69 0.53
CA SER A 106 13.80 -14.06 0.36
C SER A 106 15.17 -14.09 -0.31
N ARG A 107 15.89 -15.17 -0.07
CA ARG A 107 17.08 -15.58 -0.80
C ARG A 107 17.09 -17.08 -0.98
N SER A 108 17.84 -17.58 -1.92
CA SER A 108 17.95 -19.01 -2.19
C SER A 108 19.40 -19.45 -2.39
N ARG A 109 19.65 -20.74 -2.20
CA ARG A 109 20.86 -21.42 -2.59
C ARG A 109 20.51 -22.79 -3.13
N THR A 110 21.38 -23.33 -3.93
CA THR A 110 21.27 -24.71 -4.42
C THR A 110 22.22 -25.64 -3.68
N TRP A 111 21.91 -26.93 -3.69
CA TRP A 111 22.79 -27.97 -3.22
C TRP A 111 22.59 -29.27 -3.99
N THR A 112 23.62 -30.11 -4.00
CA THR A 112 23.59 -31.46 -4.56
C THR A 112 24.15 -32.45 -3.55
N TRP A 113 23.79 -33.74 -3.66
CA TRP A 113 24.48 -34.77 -2.91
C TRP A 113 25.86 -35.03 -3.51
N ASN A 114 26.91 -34.98 -2.66
CA ASN A 114 28.30 -35.26 -3.04
C ASN A 114 28.83 -34.43 -4.22
N GLY A 115 28.23 -33.26 -4.49
CA GLY A 115 28.60 -32.41 -5.61
C GLY A 115 28.13 -32.89 -6.99
N VAL A 116 27.27 -33.88 -7.07
CA VAL A 116 26.77 -34.49 -8.33
C VAL A 116 25.26 -34.75 -8.23
N GLY A 117 24.64 -35.02 -9.37
CA GLY A 117 23.24 -35.46 -9.44
C GLY A 117 22.24 -34.30 -9.43
N THR A 118 21.04 -34.57 -8.90
CA THR A 118 19.92 -33.61 -8.90
C THR A 118 20.19 -32.40 -8.04
N THR A 119 19.96 -31.22 -8.59
CA THR A 119 20.03 -29.96 -7.87
C THR A 119 18.77 -29.74 -7.04
N HIS A 120 18.95 -29.42 -5.78
CA HIS A 120 17.92 -29.02 -4.83
C HIS A 120 18.04 -27.54 -4.51
N THR A 121 16.97 -26.91 -4.00
CA THR A 121 16.96 -25.51 -3.63
C THR A 121 16.51 -25.37 -2.16
N ASP A 122 17.30 -24.64 -1.37
CA ASP A 122 16.90 -24.13 -0.07
C ASP A 122 16.47 -22.66 -0.25
N THR A 123 15.40 -22.26 0.43
CA THR A 123 14.93 -20.86 0.46
C THR A 123 14.89 -20.40 1.91
N GLU A 124 15.39 -19.20 2.14
CA GLU A 124 15.28 -18.49 3.41
C GLU A 124 14.41 -17.26 3.22
N THR A 125 13.51 -16.99 4.17
CA THR A 125 12.62 -15.84 4.14
C THR A 125 12.83 -14.95 5.36
N ALA A 126 12.55 -13.66 5.21
CA ALA A 126 12.58 -12.70 6.31
C ALA A 126 11.39 -11.74 6.19
N THR A 127 11.02 -11.12 7.30
CA THR A 127 9.96 -10.09 7.31
C THR A 127 10.61 -8.71 7.21
N PRO A 128 10.39 -7.95 6.12
CA PRO A 128 10.88 -6.59 6.00
C PRO A 128 10.25 -5.66 7.05
N THR A 129 11.03 -4.71 7.54
CA THR A 129 10.53 -3.56 8.30
C THR A 129 9.98 -2.52 7.36
N LEU A 130 8.88 -1.86 7.76
CA LEU A 130 8.25 -0.80 6.98
C LEU A 130 8.53 0.56 7.61
N SER A 131 8.80 1.55 6.76
CA SER A 131 8.95 2.95 7.15
C SER A 131 8.30 3.87 6.13
N GLY A 132 7.84 5.01 6.57
CA GLY A 132 7.26 6.06 5.74
C GLY A 132 6.53 7.09 6.60
N SER A 133 6.60 8.37 6.23
CA SER A 133 5.91 9.47 6.90
C SER A 133 5.56 10.55 5.89
N ALA A 134 4.33 11.03 5.95
CA ALA A 134 3.87 12.20 5.18
C ALA A 134 2.64 12.81 5.87
N GLY A 135 2.44 14.12 5.70
CA GLY A 135 1.29 14.82 6.27
C GLY A 135 -0.04 14.24 5.79
N GLY A 136 -0.94 13.96 6.72
CA GLY A 136 -2.27 13.38 6.44
C GLY A 136 -2.29 11.87 6.21
N PHE A 137 -1.15 11.19 6.39
CA PHE A 137 -1.04 9.74 6.39
C PHE A 137 -0.53 9.22 7.72
N THR A 138 -0.95 8.01 8.06
CA THR A 138 -0.46 7.25 9.21
C THR A 138 -0.10 5.85 8.75
N LEU A 139 1.12 5.39 9.06
CA LEU A 139 1.54 4.01 8.90
C LEU A 139 1.46 3.30 10.26
N SER A 140 0.64 2.27 10.37
CA SER A 140 0.53 1.43 11.57
C SER A 140 0.62 -0.05 11.16
N GLY A 141 1.68 -0.72 11.60
CA GLY A 141 1.99 -2.07 11.14
C GLY A 141 2.10 -2.14 9.62
N LYS A 142 1.18 -2.85 8.99
CA LYS A 142 1.09 -2.99 7.52
C LYS A 142 -0.03 -2.16 6.88
N THR A 143 -0.62 -1.24 7.62
CA THR A 143 -1.73 -0.43 7.12
C THR A 143 -1.33 1.03 7.01
N VAL A 144 -1.50 1.60 5.83
CA VAL A 144 -1.43 3.04 5.58
C VAL A 144 -2.84 3.58 5.58
N THR A 145 -3.11 4.57 6.43
CA THR A 145 -4.40 5.27 6.51
C THR A 145 -4.21 6.73 6.10
N ALA A 146 -5.06 7.24 5.23
CA ALA A 146 -5.12 8.65 4.87
C ALA A 146 -6.37 9.28 5.49
N SER A 147 -6.18 10.43 6.14
CA SER A 147 -7.29 11.28 6.60
C SER A 147 -7.97 12.00 5.43
N ASN A 148 -9.12 12.65 5.66
CA ASN A 148 -9.77 13.49 4.65
C ASN A 148 -8.80 14.57 4.11
N ASN A 149 -8.65 14.66 2.78
CA ASN A 149 -7.84 15.69 2.13
C ASN A 149 -8.67 16.97 1.95
N THR A 150 -8.39 17.99 2.75
CA THR A 150 -9.06 19.30 2.73
C THR A 150 -8.32 20.31 1.86
N THR A 151 -7.53 19.87 0.89
CA THR A 151 -6.81 20.73 -0.05
C THR A 151 -7.15 20.35 -1.50
N THR A 152 -6.98 21.27 -2.41
CA THR A 152 -7.20 21.06 -3.85
C THR A 152 -6.04 20.34 -4.55
N ASN A 153 -5.01 19.94 -3.81
CA ASN A 153 -3.87 19.20 -4.33
C ASN A 153 -3.91 17.74 -3.87
N SER A 154 -3.49 16.84 -4.74
CA SER A 154 -3.20 15.45 -4.35
C SER A 154 -1.98 15.44 -3.40
N ARG A 155 -1.90 14.40 -2.55
CA ARG A 155 -0.76 14.18 -1.66
C ARG A 155 -0.35 12.70 -1.67
N SER A 156 0.87 12.41 -1.31
CA SER A 156 1.38 11.03 -1.37
C SER A 156 2.29 10.71 -0.18
N ILE A 157 2.41 9.41 0.09
CA ILE A 157 3.37 8.82 1.01
C ILE A 157 4.17 7.76 0.28
N THR A 158 5.49 7.73 0.51
CA THR A 158 6.35 6.64 0.06
C THR A 158 6.60 5.69 1.21
N ILE A 159 6.28 4.42 1.03
CA ILE A 159 6.54 3.35 1.99
C ILE A 159 7.73 2.56 1.51
N THR A 160 8.72 2.41 2.38
CA THR A 160 9.94 1.65 2.12
C THR A 160 9.94 0.38 2.98
N ALA A 161 10.11 -0.76 2.34
CA ALA A 161 10.34 -2.05 2.98
C ALA A 161 11.83 -2.36 2.97
N THR A 162 12.42 -2.65 4.12
CA THR A 162 13.85 -2.94 4.27
C THR A 162 14.07 -4.27 4.97
N SER A 163 14.93 -5.12 4.41
CA SER A 163 15.39 -6.37 5.02
C SER A 163 16.82 -6.65 4.59
N ASN A 164 17.70 -7.01 5.54
CA ASN A 164 19.09 -7.40 5.26
C ASN A 164 19.82 -6.40 4.35
N SER A 165 19.69 -5.11 4.62
CA SER A 165 20.29 -4.00 3.85
C SER A 165 19.77 -3.82 2.41
N VAL A 166 18.74 -4.57 2.02
CA VAL A 166 18.04 -4.39 0.74
C VAL A 166 16.73 -3.69 0.98
N SER A 167 16.45 -2.66 0.20
CA SER A 167 15.22 -1.86 0.32
C SER A 167 14.45 -1.79 -0.99
N LYS A 168 13.13 -1.70 -0.89
CA LYS A 168 12.24 -1.43 -2.02
C LYS A 168 11.08 -0.56 -1.55
N SER A 169 10.65 0.38 -2.39
CA SER A 169 9.63 1.36 -2.04
C SER A 169 8.43 1.30 -2.97
N ILE A 170 7.27 1.76 -2.45
CA ILE A 170 6.04 1.97 -3.19
C ILE A 170 5.45 3.32 -2.76
N THR A 171 4.82 4.04 -3.70
CA THR A 171 4.13 5.28 -3.42
C THR A 171 2.63 5.06 -3.41
N ILE A 172 1.95 5.60 -2.38
CA ILE A 172 0.49 5.65 -2.27
C ILE A 172 0.08 7.11 -2.38
N THR A 173 -0.83 7.41 -3.31
CA THR A 173 -1.33 8.76 -3.58
C THR A 173 -2.76 8.89 -3.10
N GLN A 174 -3.09 10.01 -2.45
CA GLN A 174 -4.46 10.39 -2.15
C GLN A 174 -4.90 11.48 -3.12
N SER A 175 -6.11 11.33 -3.65
CA SER A 175 -6.71 12.27 -4.58
C SER A 175 -6.85 13.67 -3.98
N ALA A 176 -6.82 14.69 -4.82
CA ALA A 176 -7.14 16.08 -4.46
C ALA A 176 -8.54 16.18 -3.86
N GLY A 177 -8.68 17.03 -2.86
CA GLY A 177 -9.98 17.34 -2.26
C GLY A 177 -10.80 18.29 -3.13
N ALA A 178 -12.11 18.22 -2.95
CA ALA A 178 -13.06 19.12 -3.58
C ALA A 178 -14.08 19.64 -2.56
N LYS A 179 -14.48 20.91 -2.68
CA LYS A 179 -15.57 21.47 -1.90
C LYS A 179 -16.92 21.01 -2.48
N VAL A 180 -17.77 20.51 -1.62
CA VAL A 180 -19.17 20.20 -1.91
C VAL A 180 -20.02 21.25 -1.23
N TYR A 181 -20.74 22.05 -2.02
CA TYR A 181 -21.46 23.19 -1.54
C TYR A 181 -22.93 22.88 -1.25
N GLY A 182 -23.43 23.47 -0.18
CA GLY A 182 -24.87 23.62 0.07
C GLY A 182 -25.47 24.77 -0.72
N ASN A 183 -26.76 24.95 -0.58
CA ASN A 183 -27.49 26.06 -1.20
C ASN A 183 -27.11 27.40 -0.55
N TRP A 184 -27.17 28.47 -1.32
CA TRP A 184 -27.06 29.79 -0.79
C TRP A 184 -28.26 30.15 0.11
N SER A 185 -28.03 30.86 1.20
CA SER A 185 -29.06 31.52 1.97
C SER A 185 -29.75 32.60 1.11
N SER A 186 -30.88 33.10 1.59
CA SER A 186 -31.46 34.35 1.07
C SER A 186 -30.47 35.50 1.25
N TRP A 187 -30.58 36.55 0.42
CA TRP A 187 -29.83 37.77 0.54
C TRP A 187 -30.20 38.53 1.82
N THR A 188 -29.19 39.06 2.49
CA THR A 188 -29.37 40.10 3.49
C THR A 188 -28.98 41.45 2.85
N VAL A 189 -29.96 42.34 2.67
CA VAL A 189 -29.76 43.64 2.03
C VAL A 189 -29.60 44.73 3.10
N ASN A 190 -28.58 45.53 2.96
CA ASN A 190 -28.39 46.75 3.75
C ASN A 190 -28.54 47.96 2.85
N ILE A 191 -29.28 48.97 3.33
CA ILE A 191 -29.43 50.28 2.71
C ILE A 191 -29.29 51.36 3.79
N SER A 192 -28.54 52.39 3.48
CA SER A 192 -28.29 53.53 4.37
C SER A 192 -28.20 54.86 3.58
N ALA A 193 -28.29 55.95 4.25
CA ALA A 193 -28.05 57.26 3.67
C ALA A 193 -27.07 58.06 4.55
N ASP A 194 -26.33 58.96 3.95
CA ASP A 194 -25.47 59.90 4.69
C ASP A 194 -26.28 60.80 5.62
N LYS A 195 -27.55 61.06 5.26
CA LYS A 195 -28.57 61.75 6.08
C LYS A 195 -29.95 61.23 5.70
N THR A 196 -30.84 61.07 6.66
CA THR A 196 -32.24 60.69 6.48
C THR A 196 -33.22 61.81 6.56
N SER A 197 -32.75 63.03 6.98
CA SER A 197 -33.54 64.25 7.05
C SER A 197 -32.82 65.36 6.32
N ILE A 198 -33.57 66.13 5.54
CA ILE A 198 -33.08 67.29 4.80
C ILE A 198 -33.88 68.53 5.28
N GLY A 199 -33.18 69.61 5.62
CA GLY A 199 -33.80 70.83 6.10
C GLY A 199 -34.71 71.49 5.09
N ALA A 200 -35.62 72.42 5.55
CA ALA A 200 -36.62 73.09 4.71
C ALA A 200 -36.00 73.84 3.53
N THR A 201 -34.75 74.27 3.63
CA THR A 201 -34.03 75.02 2.56
C THR A 201 -33.58 74.11 1.42
N GLY A 202 -33.83 72.81 1.55
CA GLY A 202 -33.43 71.80 0.56
C GLY A 202 -32.04 71.18 0.81
N GLY A 203 -31.65 70.27 -0.04
CA GLY A 203 -30.36 69.55 0.04
C GLY A 203 -30.39 68.21 -0.64
N THR A 204 -29.31 67.44 -0.50
CA THR A 204 -29.14 66.13 -1.14
C THR A 204 -28.73 65.11 -0.10
N ALA A 205 -29.35 63.93 -0.14
CA ALA A 205 -28.93 62.73 0.57
C ALA A 205 -28.35 61.75 -0.40
N THR A 206 -27.24 61.13 -0.03
CA THR A 206 -26.60 60.05 -0.82
C THR A 206 -26.90 58.69 -0.21
N ILE A 207 -27.40 57.76 -1.03
CA ILE A 207 -27.79 56.41 -0.62
C ILE A 207 -26.63 55.42 -0.86
N SER A 208 -26.35 54.59 0.12
CA SER A 208 -25.39 53.47 0.03
C SER A 208 -26.10 52.14 0.25
N THR A 209 -25.69 51.13 -0.45
CA THR A 209 -26.27 49.78 -0.34
C THR A 209 -25.23 48.68 -0.45
N SER A 210 -25.47 47.58 0.23
CA SER A 210 -24.71 46.34 0.12
C SER A 210 -25.63 45.13 0.35
N ALA A 211 -25.25 44.01 -0.15
CA ALA A 211 -25.93 42.75 0.16
C ALA A 211 -24.92 41.65 0.37
N SER A 212 -25.29 40.68 1.21
CA SER A 212 -24.52 39.49 1.46
C SER A 212 -25.43 38.27 1.61
N ARG A 213 -24.90 37.10 1.28
CA ARG A 213 -25.51 35.81 1.55
C ARG A 213 -24.43 34.80 1.90
N THR A 214 -24.82 33.68 2.48
CA THR A 214 -23.87 32.63 2.88
C THR A 214 -24.29 31.26 2.36
N ARG A 215 -23.33 30.38 2.19
CA ARG A 215 -23.55 28.95 2.01
C ARG A 215 -22.54 28.17 2.79
N SER A 216 -22.95 26.96 3.24
CA SER A 216 -22.02 25.98 3.81
C SER A 216 -21.30 25.21 2.69
N TYR A 217 -20.16 24.66 3.02
CA TYR A 217 -19.50 23.65 2.22
C TYR A 217 -18.88 22.59 3.12
N THR A 218 -18.64 21.40 2.56
CA THR A 218 -17.82 20.34 3.16
C THR A 218 -16.72 19.95 2.20
N TRP A 219 -15.60 19.44 2.71
CA TRP A 219 -14.60 18.83 1.87
C TRP A 219 -15.01 17.37 1.57
N ASN A 220 -15.08 17.03 0.27
CA ASN A 220 -15.38 15.66 -0.21
C ASN A 220 -16.70 15.09 0.33
N GLY A 221 -17.64 15.94 0.77
CA GLY A 221 -18.89 15.49 1.37
C GLY A 221 -18.78 14.99 2.82
N VAL A 222 -17.61 15.07 3.44
CA VAL A 222 -17.38 14.58 4.81
C VAL A 222 -17.93 15.58 5.82
N ALA A 223 -18.84 15.16 6.68
CA ALA A 223 -19.44 16.00 7.72
C ALA A 223 -18.36 16.57 8.67
N GLY A 224 -18.52 17.82 9.07
CA GLY A 224 -17.60 18.51 9.98
C GLY A 224 -16.26 18.95 9.36
N SER A 225 -16.02 18.67 8.07
CA SER A 225 -14.75 19.02 7.38
C SER A 225 -14.81 20.36 6.64
N GLY A 226 -15.87 21.12 6.77
CA GLY A 226 -16.16 22.29 5.93
C GLY A 226 -16.15 23.62 6.67
N GLY A 227 -16.82 24.57 6.08
CA GLY A 227 -16.97 25.94 6.57
C GLY A 227 -18.11 26.67 5.86
N THR A 228 -18.03 28.01 5.90
CA THR A 228 -19.00 28.89 5.29
C THR A 228 -18.30 29.81 4.29
N GLU A 229 -18.92 30.01 3.13
CA GLU A 229 -18.54 31.05 2.17
C GLU A 229 -19.55 32.18 2.21
N THR A 230 -19.08 33.43 2.05
CA THR A 230 -19.89 34.62 1.91
C THR A 230 -19.87 35.07 0.46
N GLY A 231 -21.04 35.27 -0.12
CA GLY A 231 -21.21 35.96 -1.41
C GLY A 231 -21.68 37.39 -1.18
N ASN A 232 -21.05 38.35 -1.84
CA ASN A 232 -21.44 39.73 -1.81
C ASN A 232 -22.20 40.12 -3.08
N GLY A 233 -23.13 41.06 -2.97
CA GLY A 233 -23.92 41.56 -4.09
C GLY A 233 -24.11 43.05 -4.05
N SER A 234 -24.45 43.63 -5.19
CA SER A 234 -24.74 45.05 -5.35
C SER A 234 -26.23 45.24 -5.69
N PRO A 235 -27.09 45.57 -4.70
CA PRO A 235 -28.50 45.83 -4.99
C PRO A 235 -28.69 47.00 -5.93
N THR A 236 -29.70 46.91 -6.78
CA THR A 236 -30.16 48.05 -7.59
C THR A 236 -31.00 48.99 -6.74
N LEU A 237 -30.84 50.28 -6.92
CA LEU A 237 -31.61 51.31 -6.24
C LEU A 237 -32.69 51.87 -7.19
N SER A 238 -33.91 52.03 -6.65
CA SER A 238 -35.01 52.70 -7.35
C SER A 238 -35.84 53.56 -6.41
N LYS A 239 -36.35 54.65 -6.91
CA LYS A 239 -37.34 55.44 -6.21
C LYS A 239 -38.70 54.76 -6.34
N ILE A 240 -39.35 54.54 -5.19
CA ILE A 240 -40.68 53.95 -5.12
C ILE A 240 -41.76 55.00 -5.11
N SER A 241 -41.55 56.05 -4.27
CA SER A 241 -42.54 57.12 -4.14
C SER A 241 -41.89 58.40 -3.52
N GLY A 242 -42.65 59.49 -3.49
CA GLY A 242 -42.28 60.68 -2.77
C GLY A 242 -41.85 61.87 -3.67
N ASP A 243 -41.60 63.06 -3.02
CA ASP A 243 -41.45 64.33 -3.69
C ASP A 243 -40.05 64.71 -4.12
N GLY A 244 -39.01 64.05 -3.55
CA GLY A 244 -37.63 64.34 -3.87
C GLY A 244 -37.28 63.86 -5.30
N SER A 245 -36.46 64.61 -6.01
CA SER A 245 -35.87 64.21 -7.27
C SER A 245 -34.86 63.08 -7.02
N TRP A 246 -34.82 62.06 -7.93
CA TRP A 246 -33.94 60.88 -7.86
C TRP A 246 -32.92 60.85 -9.01
N ALA A 247 -31.67 60.90 -8.65
CA ALA A 247 -30.58 60.64 -9.58
C ALA A 247 -29.60 59.70 -8.88
N ASN A 248 -29.70 58.39 -9.17
CA ASN A 248 -28.95 57.32 -8.50
C ASN A 248 -27.46 57.69 -8.32
N PRO A 249 -26.91 57.66 -7.11
CA PRO A 249 -27.54 57.25 -5.85
C PRO A 249 -28.04 58.43 -4.95
N LYS A 250 -28.54 59.52 -5.52
CA LYS A 250 -28.86 60.76 -4.77
C LYS A 250 -30.36 61.10 -4.79
N VAL A 251 -30.88 61.41 -3.64
CA VAL A 251 -32.19 62.07 -3.45
C VAL A 251 -31.99 63.54 -3.18
N THR A 252 -32.62 64.44 -3.95
CA THR A 252 -32.49 65.91 -3.80
C THR A 252 -33.86 66.56 -3.59
N TYR A 253 -33.95 67.42 -2.60
CA TYR A 253 -35.09 68.29 -2.36
C TYR A 253 -34.69 69.77 -2.60
N GLY A 254 -35.54 70.49 -3.27
CA GLY A 254 -35.49 71.93 -3.29
C GLY A 254 -36.10 72.53 -2.02
N ASN A 255 -36.15 73.92 -1.93
CA ASN A 255 -36.77 74.61 -0.82
C ASN A 255 -38.23 74.14 -0.61
N ASN A 256 -38.60 73.80 0.62
CA ASN A 256 -39.95 73.44 1.00
C ASN A 256 -40.72 74.71 1.46
N THR A 257 -41.62 75.15 0.61
CA THR A 257 -42.49 76.30 0.90
C THR A 257 -43.85 75.87 1.51
N SER A 258 -44.01 74.61 1.84
CA SER A 258 -45.22 74.02 2.46
C SER A 258 -45.01 73.86 3.97
N THR A 259 -46.12 73.89 4.73
CA THR A 259 -46.14 73.57 6.16
C THR A 259 -46.07 72.03 6.40
N SER A 260 -46.17 71.22 5.34
CA SER A 260 -46.09 69.78 5.46
C SER A 260 -44.68 69.24 5.10
N SER A 261 -44.21 68.31 5.84
CA SER A 261 -42.97 67.61 5.54
C SER A 261 -43.11 66.77 4.25
N LYS A 262 -42.03 66.73 3.45
CA LYS A 262 -41.91 65.85 2.24
C LYS A 262 -41.12 64.61 2.55
N SER A 263 -41.41 63.49 1.87
CA SER A 263 -40.65 62.28 2.01
C SER A 263 -40.46 61.57 0.67
N THR A 264 -39.39 60.73 0.57
CA THR A 264 -39.11 59.93 -0.57
C THR A 264 -38.67 58.53 -0.11
N ILE A 265 -39.21 57.48 -0.68
CA ILE A 265 -38.83 56.07 -0.39
C ILE A 265 -37.95 55.57 -1.53
N ILE A 266 -36.76 55.12 -1.16
CA ILE A 266 -35.81 54.44 -2.06
C ILE A 266 -35.74 52.99 -1.65
N ARG A 267 -35.83 52.10 -2.65
CA ARG A 267 -35.74 50.66 -2.51
C ARG A 267 -34.42 50.16 -3.06
N ALA A 268 -33.75 49.34 -2.27
CA ALA A 268 -32.66 48.48 -2.72
C ALA A 268 -33.21 47.07 -3.05
N THR A 269 -32.91 46.54 -4.22
CA THR A 269 -33.40 45.23 -4.69
C THR A 269 -32.25 44.40 -5.20
N ILE A 270 -32.19 43.12 -4.78
CA ILE A 270 -31.33 42.08 -5.34
C ILE A 270 -32.12 40.77 -5.39
N ASP A 271 -32.22 40.17 -6.55
CA ASP A 271 -33.14 39.04 -6.81
C ASP A 271 -34.55 39.41 -6.33
N SER A 272 -35.16 38.65 -5.46
CA SER A 272 -36.48 38.88 -4.86
C SER A 272 -36.45 39.63 -3.52
N THR A 273 -35.23 39.94 -3.00
CA THR A 273 -35.05 40.54 -1.69
C THR A 273 -35.01 42.07 -1.83
N THR A 274 -35.83 42.75 -1.06
CA THR A 274 -35.90 44.22 -1.06
C THR A 274 -35.73 44.81 0.34
N LYS A 275 -35.22 46.04 0.41
CA LYS A 275 -35.19 46.85 1.62
C LYS A 275 -35.33 48.30 1.28
N ASP A 276 -36.17 48.99 2.03
CA ASP A 276 -36.48 50.40 1.80
C ASP A 276 -35.79 51.32 2.82
N ILE A 277 -35.53 52.55 2.41
CA ILE A 277 -35.14 53.69 3.26
C ILE A 277 -36.01 54.89 2.92
N THR A 278 -36.42 55.63 3.94
CA THR A 278 -37.16 56.87 3.79
C THR A 278 -36.24 58.06 4.06
N ILE A 279 -36.23 59.04 3.14
CA ILE A 279 -35.58 60.35 3.28
C ILE A 279 -36.66 61.37 3.45
N SER A 280 -36.63 62.18 4.50
CA SER A 280 -37.62 63.25 4.81
C SER A 280 -36.98 64.63 4.89
#